data_b108fe95826227627f83f16bd66d13fe
#
_entry.id   b108fe95826227627f83f16bd66d13fe
#
_cell.length_a   1.000
_cell.length_b   1.000
_cell.length_c   1.000
_cell.angle_alpha   90.00
_cell.angle_beta   90.00
_cell.angle_gamma   90.00
#
_symmetry.space_group_name_H-M   'P 1'
#
loop_
_entity.id
_entity.type
_entity.pdbx_description
1 polymer ?
#
loop_
_entity_poly.entity_id
_entity_poly.type
_entity_poly.pdbx_seq_one_letter_code
_entity_poly.pdbx_strand_id
1 'polypeptide(L)'
;MFKIIPVDVFSTDVVVSINQSDDQLYDCLCHRFTREQFDLAFDDWKSDARTVTHSDGFIIVRFRGKIKKEPDTLGLVAHEAYHAAYAVLNKIGVQPGFETEEVYAYLIQFLVREIIKL
;
A
#
# COMPACT_ATOMS: atom_id res chain seq x y z
N MET A 1 -0.67 5.77 12.36
CA MET A 1 -0.84 6.87 11.38
C MET A 1 -1.57 6.34 10.16
N PHE A 2 -2.54 7.07 9.69
CA PHE A 2 -3.31 6.76 8.48
C PHE A 2 -3.12 7.89 7.48
N LYS A 3 -2.75 7.57 6.25
CA LYS A 3 -2.52 8.57 5.22
C LYS A 3 -3.02 8.07 3.87
N ILE A 4 -3.65 8.95 3.12
CA ILE A 4 -4.01 8.71 1.73
C ILE A 4 -2.98 9.38 0.83
N ILE A 5 -2.35 8.61 -0.02
CA ILE A 5 -1.41 9.10 -1.03
C ILE A 5 -2.12 9.11 -2.37
N PRO A 6 -2.50 10.28 -2.90
CA PRO A 6 -3.12 10.34 -4.22
C PRO A 6 -2.10 10.08 -5.32
N VAL A 7 -2.46 9.20 -6.25
CA VAL A 7 -1.69 8.95 -7.47
C VAL A 7 -2.50 9.54 -8.62
N ASP A 8 -2.47 10.87 -8.73
CA ASP A 8 -3.38 11.63 -9.57
C ASP A 8 -3.30 11.25 -11.06
N VAL A 9 -2.09 10.97 -11.55
CA VAL A 9 -1.87 10.57 -12.95
C VAL A 9 -2.72 9.34 -13.32
N PHE A 10 -2.94 8.43 -12.39
CA PHE A 10 -3.70 7.21 -12.63
C PHE A 10 -5.08 7.22 -11.94
N SER A 11 -5.50 8.37 -11.42
CA SER A 11 -6.81 8.56 -10.77
C SER A 11 -7.11 7.49 -9.70
N THR A 12 -6.10 7.16 -8.90
CA THR A 12 -6.24 6.18 -7.83
C THR A 12 -5.50 6.65 -6.58
N ASP A 13 -5.92 6.15 -5.43
CA ASP A 13 -5.31 6.48 -4.15
C ASP A 13 -4.67 5.22 -3.55
N VAL A 14 -3.54 5.41 -2.88
CA VAL A 14 -2.92 4.37 -2.05
C VAL A 14 -3.07 4.79 -0.60
N VAL A 15 -3.74 3.96 0.19
CA VAL A 15 -3.90 4.18 1.62
C VAL A 15 -2.72 3.55 2.36
N VAL A 16 -2.11 4.30 3.26
CA VAL A 16 -0.99 3.82 4.07
C VAL A 16 -1.39 3.84 5.55
N SER A 17 -1.23 2.70 6.20
CA SER A 17 -1.44 2.54 7.64
C SER A 17 -0.11 2.16 8.29
N ILE A 18 0.28 2.93 9.31
CA ILE A 18 1.54 2.74 10.02
C ILE A 18 1.27 2.63 11.51
N ASN A 19 1.67 1.52 12.11
CA ASN A 19 1.60 1.31 13.56
C ASN A 19 0.18 1.50 14.13
N GLN A 20 -0.82 0.98 13.42
CA GLN A 20 -2.21 1.01 13.86
C GLN A 20 -2.69 -0.38 14.28
N SER A 21 -3.54 -0.43 15.31
CA SER A 21 -4.27 -1.67 15.64
C SER A 21 -5.32 -1.96 14.55
N ASP A 22 -5.84 -3.17 14.57
CA ASP A 22 -6.94 -3.56 13.68
C ASP A 22 -8.13 -2.62 13.84
N ASP A 23 -8.52 -2.31 15.08
CA ASP A 23 -9.65 -1.44 15.34
C ASP A 23 -9.41 -0.01 14.85
N GLN A 24 -8.21 0.52 15.07
CA GLN A 24 -7.85 1.86 14.57
C GLN A 24 -7.93 1.94 13.06
N LEU A 25 -7.36 0.95 12.36
CA LEU A 25 -7.41 0.93 10.90
C LEU A 25 -8.83 0.72 10.39
N TYR A 26 -9.57 -0.22 11.00
CA TYR A 26 -10.96 -0.47 10.62
C TYR A 26 -11.80 0.80 10.72
N ASP A 27 -11.64 1.56 11.82
CA ASP A 27 -12.37 2.82 12.00
C ASP A 27 -12.05 3.84 10.91
N CYS A 28 -10.79 3.91 10.46
CA CYS A 28 -10.39 4.77 9.35
C CYS A 28 -11.03 4.34 8.02
N LEU A 29 -11.34 3.05 7.87
CA LEU A 29 -11.87 2.45 6.64
C LEU A 29 -13.39 2.20 6.71
N CYS A 30 -14.08 2.68 7.72
CA CYS A 30 -15.43 2.28 8.14
C CYS A 30 -16.49 2.26 7.03
N HIS A 31 -16.33 3.00 5.95
CA HIS A 31 -17.28 3.05 4.84
C HIS A 31 -16.84 2.26 3.60
N ARG A 32 -15.68 1.61 3.66
CA ARG A 32 -15.09 0.89 2.51
C ARG A 32 -15.13 -0.62 2.67
N PHE A 33 -15.09 -1.10 3.92
CA PHE A 33 -15.04 -2.51 4.25
C PHE A 33 -16.06 -2.83 5.31
N THR A 34 -16.71 -4.00 5.20
CA THR A 34 -17.36 -4.61 6.34
C THR A 34 -16.31 -5.20 7.26
N ARG A 35 -16.64 -5.43 8.53
CA ARG A 35 -15.69 -6.07 9.46
C ARG A 35 -15.27 -7.46 8.95
N GLU A 36 -16.18 -8.18 8.36
CA GLU A 36 -15.89 -9.50 7.78
C GLU A 36 -14.87 -9.39 6.64
N GLN A 37 -15.04 -8.43 5.73
CA GLN A 37 -14.08 -8.20 4.65
C GLN A 37 -12.72 -7.79 5.20
N PHE A 38 -12.68 -6.95 6.20
CA PHE A 38 -11.46 -6.51 6.86
C PHE A 38 -10.72 -7.71 7.48
N ASP A 39 -11.43 -8.54 8.23
CA ASP A 39 -10.84 -9.70 8.89
C ASP A 39 -10.27 -10.69 7.87
N LEU A 40 -10.98 -10.92 6.76
CA LEU A 40 -10.47 -11.78 5.68
C LEU A 40 -9.18 -11.23 5.05
N ALA A 41 -9.11 -9.91 4.87
CA ALA A 41 -7.93 -9.28 4.27
C ALA A 41 -6.69 -9.38 5.15
N PHE A 42 -6.86 -9.37 6.47
CA PHE A 42 -5.77 -9.35 7.44
C PHE A 42 -5.71 -10.60 8.33
N ASP A 43 -6.49 -11.62 8.01
CA ASP A 43 -6.46 -12.89 8.73
C ASP A 43 -5.08 -13.56 8.56
N ASP A 44 -4.60 -14.18 9.65
CA ASP A 44 -3.27 -14.83 9.70
C ASP A 44 -2.10 -13.94 9.25
N TRP A 45 -2.28 -12.61 9.30
CA TRP A 45 -1.19 -11.71 8.94
C TRP A 45 -0.09 -11.72 10.00
N LYS A 46 1.06 -12.29 9.64
CA LYS A 46 2.21 -12.45 10.54
C LYS A 46 3.43 -11.62 10.12
N SER A 47 3.46 -11.13 8.89
CA SER A 47 4.57 -10.32 8.38
C SER A 47 4.57 -8.90 8.97
N ASP A 48 5.69 -8.20 8.81
CA ASP A 48 5.84 -6.83 9.29
C ASP A 48 5.07 -5.82 8.45
N ALA A 49 4.74 -6.18 7.22
CA ALA A 49 3.95 -5.33 6.33
C ALA A 49 3.13 -6.17 5.35
N ARG A 50 2.11 -5.55 4.80
CA ARG A 50 1.25 -6.21 3.80
C ARG A 50 0.58 -5.16 2.92
N THR A 51 0.51 -5.47 1.63
CA THR A 51 -0.29 -4.71 0.66
C THR A 51 -1.51 -5.52 0.29
N VAL A 52 -2.68 -4.92 0.39
CA VAL A 52 -3.97 -5.54 0.08
C VAL A 52 -4.67 -4.72 -0.98
N THR A 53 -5.24 -5.40 -1.98
CA THR A 53 -6.07 -4.77 -3.01
C THR A 53 -7.49 -5.29 -2.86
N HIS A 54 -8.44 -4.38 -2.66
CA HIS A 54 -9.86 -4.73 -2.64
C HIS A 54 -10.40 -4.85 -4.07
N SER A 55 -11.47 -5.61 -4.24
CA SER A 55 -12.09 -5.85 -5.55
C SER A 55 -12.56 -4.58 -6.27
N ASP A 56 -12.85 -3.51 -5.54
CA ASP A 56 -13.18 -2.19 -6.11
C ASP A 56 -11.95 -1.38 -6.51
N GLY A 57 -10.74 -1.95 -6.35
CA GLY A 57 -9.48 -1.29 -6.67
C GLY A 57 -8.86 -0.47 -5.54
N PHE A 58 -9.43 -0.52 -4.34
CA PHE A 58 -8.90 0.17 -3.18
C PHE A 58 -7.62 -0.53 -2.70
N ILE A 59 -6.54 0.22 -2.55
CA ILE A 59 -5.20 -0.32 -2.23
C ILE A 59 -4.78 0.15 -0.85
N ILE A 60 -4.42 -0.79 0.02
CA ILE A 60 -3.96 -0.52 1.37
C ILE A 60 -2.56 -1.10 1.54
N VAL A 61 -1.62 -0.25 1.94
CA VAL A 61 -0.28 -0.65 2.38
C VAL A 61 -0.24 -0.50 3.89
N ARG A 62 -0.05 -1.60 4.59
CA ARG A 62 -0.07 -1.63 6.04
C ARG A 62 1.27 -2.05 6.61
N PHE A 63 1.81 -1.23 7.51
CA PHE A 63 3.02 -1.53 8.28
C PHE A 63 2.63 -1.77 9.74
N ARG A 64 3.11 -2.88 10.30
CA ARG A 64 2.80 -3.26 11.67
C ARG A 64 3.39 -2.29 12.69
N GLY A 65 4.61 -1.85 12.45
CA GLY A 65 5.33 -0.94 13.33
C GLY A 65 5.64 0.40 12.68
N LYS A 66 6.40 1.21 13.38
CA LYS A 66 6.84 2.52 12.88
C LYS A 66 7.86 2.39 11.77
N ILE A 67 7.86 3.37 10.86
CA ILE A 67 8.86 3.45 9.80
C ILE A 67 10.13 4.05 10.39
N LYS A 68 11.15 3.22 10.55
CA LYS A 68 12.47 3.65 10.99
C LYS A 68 13.37 3.83 9.78
N LYS A 69 14.28 4.81 9.84
CA LYS A 69 15.24 5.04 8.74
C LYS A 69 16.44 4.09 8.85
N GLU A 70 16.16 2.80 8.81
CA GLU A 70 17.12 1.71 8.90
C GLU A 70 17.03 0.87 7.63
N PRO A 71 18.13 0.21 7.20
CA PRO A 71 18.13 -0.57 5.95
C PRO A 71 16.99 -1.57 5.83
N ASP A 72 16.70 -2.33 6.88
CA ASP A 72 15.64 -3.35 6.83
C ASP A 72 14.26 -2.74 6.64
N THR A 73 13.96 -1.65 7.36
CA THR A 73 12.68 -0.96 7.24
C THR A 73 12.54 -0.29 5.88
N LEU A 74 13.60 0.35 5.39
CA LEU A 74 13.58 0.99 4.07
C LEU A 74 13.40 -0.05 2.96
N GLY A 75 14.05 -1.20 3.10
CA GLY A 75 13.84 -2.32 2.18
C GLY A 75 12.41 -2.83 2.18
N LEU A 76 11.81 -2.91 3.37
CA LEU A 76 10.40 -3.30 3.52
C LEU A 76 9.47 -2.30 2.84
N VAL A 77 9.73 -1.01 3.00
CA VAL A 77 8.96 0.05 2.32
C VAL A 77 9.04 -0.13 0.80
N ALA A 78 10.23 -0.37 0.27
CA ALA A 78 10.41 -0.60 -1.17
C ALA A 78 9.66 -1.86 -1.64
N HIS A 79 9.69 -2.92 -0.86
CA HIS A 79 8.98 -4.16 -1.14
C HIS A 79 7.46 -3.92 -1.27
N GLU A 80 6.87 -3.25 -0.28
CA GLU A 80 5.43 -2.96 -0.31
C GLU A 80 5.07 -1.91 -1.37
N ALA A 81 5.96 -0.96 -1.63
CA ALA A 81 5.76 0.01 -2.71
C ALA A 81 5.69 -0.67 -4.08
N TYR A 82 6.45 -1.73 -4.31
CA TYR A 82 6.32 -2.52 -5.54
C TYR A 82 4.93 -3.14 -5.67
N HIS A 83 4.44 -3.78 -4.61
CA HIS A 83 3.10 -4.36 -4.63
C HIS A 83 2.01 -3.31 -4.89
N ALA A 84 2.14 -2.14 -4.28
CA ALA A 84 1.20 -1.03 -4.51
C ALA A 84 1.28 -0.52 -5.94
N ALA A 85 2.49 -0.34 -6.49
CA ALA A 85 2.68 0.09 -7.87
C ALA A 85 2.10 -0.94 -8.85
N TYR A 86 2.32 -2.23 -8.59
CA TYR A 86 1.73 -3.30 -9.39
C TYR A 86 0.20 -3.21 -9.38
N ALA A 87 -0.40 -3.02 -8.20
CA ALA A 87 -1.85 -2.90 -8.07
C ALA A 87 -2.41 -1.69 -8.83
N VAL A 88 -1.76 -0.53 -8.73
CA VAL A 88 -2.16 0.68 -9.46
C VAL A 88 -2.10 0.45 -10.97
N LEU A 89 -0.98 -0.05 -11.47
CA LEU A 89 -0.74 -0.20 -12.91
C LEU A 89 -1.52 -1.37 -13.50
N ASN A 90 -1.73 -2.43 -12.75
CA ASN A 90 -2.54 -3.56 -13.19
C ASN A 90 -3.99 -3.16 -13.47
N LYS A 91 -4.54 -2.21 -12.72
CA LYS A 91 -5.91 -1.68 -12.92
C LYS A 91 -6.09 -1.09 -14.32
N ILE A 92 -5.04 -0.52 -14.89
CA ILE A 92 -5.08 0.09 -16.23
C ILE A 92 -4.41 -0.76 -17.29
N GLY A 93 -4.14 -2.04 -16.98
CA GLY A 93 -3.61 -3.02 -17.93
C GLY A 93 -2.13 -2.89 -18.24
N VAL A 94 -1.36 -2.19 -17.40
CA VAL A 94 0.10 -2.04 -17.59
C VAL A 94 0.81 -3.12 -16.78
N GLN A 95 1.28 -4.15 -17.46
CA GLN A 95 2.01 -5.26 -16.84
C GLN A 95 3.51 -4.96 -16.73
N PRO A 96 4.21 -5.53 -15.73
CA PRO A 96 5.66 -5.42 -15.64
C PRO A 96 6.32 -6.04 -16.88
N GLY A 97 7.32 -5.37 -17.42
CA GLY A 97 8.05 -5.85 -18.59
C GLY A 97 9.08 -4.83 -19.06
N PHE A 98 9.81 -5.19 -20.08
CA PHE A 98 10.88 -4.35 -20.61
C PHE A 98 10.35 -2.97 -21.06
N GLU A 99 9.21 -2.93 -21.75
CA GLU A 99 8.64 -1.69 -22.29
C GLU A 99 7.97 -0.82 -21.20
N THR A 100 7.65 -1.39 -20.04
CA THR A 100 6.95 -0.71 -18.95
C THR A 100 7.84 -0.49 -17.72
N GLU A 101 9.11 -0.83 -17.81
CA GLU A 101 10.05 -0.78 -16.70
C GLU A 101 10.12 0.60 -16.06
N GLU A 102 10.23 1.66 -16.86
CA GLU A 102 10.36 3.03 -16.36
C GLU A 102 9.10 3.50 -15.61
N VAL A 103 7.91 3.18 -16.09
CA VAL A 103 6.69 3.60 -15.37
C VAL A 103 6.60 2.92 -14.02
N TYR A 104 6.97 1.64 -13.91
CA TYR A 104 7.06 0.96 -12.63
C TYR A 104 8.12 1.59 -11.73
N ALA A 105 9.29 1.87 -12.24
CA ALA A 105 10.38 2.45 -11.46
C ALA A 105 10.01 3.83 -10.91
N TYR A 106 9.44 4.70 -11.72
CA TYR A 106 9.01 6.03 -11.27
C TYR A 106 7.90 5.97 -10.24
N LEU A 107 6.93 5.08 -10.42
CA LEU A 107 5.83 4.95 -9.46
C LEU A 107 6.32 4.38 -8.11
N ILE A 108 7.20 3.39 -8.15
CA ILE A 108 7.83 2.86 -6.94
C ILE A 108 8.61 3.96 -6.22
N GLN A 109 9.42 4.72 -6.94
CA GLN A 109 10.19 5.84 -6.39
C GLN A 109 9.26 6.86 -5.70
N PHE A 110 8.18 7.22 -6.35
CA PHE A 110 7.19 8.15 -5.82
C PHE A 110 6.58 7.60 -4.51
N LEU A 111 6.12 6.35 -4.51
CA LEU A 111 5.49 5.75 -3.34
C LEU A 111 6.47 5.60 -2.17
N VAL A 112 7.69 5.16 -2.43
CA VAL A 112 8.72 5.05 -1.39
C VAL A 112 8.96 6.41 -0.74
N ARG A 113 9.14 7.44 -1.57
CA ARG A 113 9.37 8.80 -1.08
C ARG A 113 8.22 9.29 -0.21
N GLU A 114 6.97 9.10 -0.67
CA GLU A 114 5.80 9.56 0.08
C GLU A 114 5.59 8.78 1.38
N ILE A 115 5.87 7.50 1.39
CA ILE A 115 5.76 6.68 2.61
C ILE A 115 6.84 7.09 3.63
N ILE A 116 8.07 7.29 3.19
CA ILE A 116 9.19 7.64 4.09
C ILE A 116 9.01 9.03 4.72
N LYS A 117 8.29 9.92 4.07
CA LYS A 117 7.98 11.24 4.62
C LYS A 117 7.00 11.21 5.80
N LEU A 118 6.25 10.14 5.97
CA LEU A 118 5.19 10.07 6.99
C LEU A 118 5.70 9.99 8.42
#